data_3c4ba9a39818462badf50acd077a50b6
#
_entry.id   3c4ba9a39818462badf50acd077a50b6
#
_cell.length_a   1.000
_cell.length_b   1.000
_cell.length_c   1.000
_cell.angle_alpha   90.00
_cell.angle_beta   90.00
_cell.angle_gamma   90.00
#
_symmetry.space_group_name_H-M   'P 1'
#
loop_
_entity.id
_entity.type
_entity.pdbx_description
1 polymer ?
#
loop_
_entity_poly.entity_id
_entity_poly.type
_entity_poly.pdbx_seq_one_letter_code
_entity_poly.pdbx_strand_id
1 'polypeptide(L)'
;MSEKEAKPTRMERFGMRYFERMSKKRTHDESPDEIHVLNAEERKGLMRIQRNSIIRQSVAGGVSAFISVMIGFWIWPYPGDMDHELTWDEQVWYYGWLYGLSFLVTAIEIGYLYYDSLRSVHALANKAGLDLFPDENEEQGVAMSLVRAALELPNPPDDLPRVNPRKEIAKWQVFIAAMVYKLKATATNFVLKAVGRKIAGRSGLRAVMEFIAVPVYAFWNGLIAYWVLRQARIRAMGPSAVEEFSQVIYARANEYGETAHLAAFRAIGAAIVRTVDLHPNLIAFMNSTYRYLGNPGEVELDSSPLFLESLDYLPAEEQDFALKVYVLASILDGKLARREKRLLLRAFEICGYEPDLSGIKSLRKSFVGGREDVLDRFKNCLPVKAGVHTTPGTND
;
A
#
# COMPACT_ATOMS: atom_id res chain seq x y z
N MET A 1 22.92 -5.36 -20.46
CA MET A 1 23.52 -4.83 -19.20
C MET A 1 22.92 -5.64 -18.07
N SER A 2 23.74 -6.33 -17.29
CA SER A 2 23.28 -7.20 -16.19
C SER A 2 22.58 -6.36 -15.13
N GLU A 3 21.28 -6.57 -14.97
CA GLU A 3 20.49 -6.04 -13.86
C GLU A 3 21.13 -6.52 -12.54
N LYS A 4 21.65 -5.58 -11.77
CA LYS A 4 21.97 -5.84 -10.37
C LYS A 4 20.66 -5.89 -9.58
N GLU A 5 19.99 -7.03 -9.58
CA GLU A 5 18.93 -7.29 -8.61
C GLU A 5 19.45 -6.95 -7.21
N ALA A 6 18.77 -6.02 -6.55
CA ALA A 6 19.10 -5.64 -5.20
C ALA A 6 18.95 -6.87 -4.29
N LYS A 7 20.05 -7.34 -3.70
CA LYS A 7 20.05 -8.54 -2.85
C LYS A 7 19.01 -8.38 -1.73
N PRO A 8 18.10 -9.36 -1.54
CA PRO A 8 17.06 -9.27 -0.55
C PRO A 8 17.63 -9.12 0.88
N THR A 9 17.00 -8.25 1.67
CA THR A 9 17.38 -8.00 3.06
C THR A 9 17.22 -9.26 3.92
N ARG A 10 17.76 -9.25 5.14
CA ARG A 10 17.59 -10.38 6.08
C ARG A 10 16.13 -10.63 6.43
N MET A 11 15.34 -9.56 6.56
CA MET A 11 13.90 -9.65 6.87
C MET A 11 13.11 -10.20 5.69
N GLU A 12 13.39 -9.76 4.46
CA GLU A 12 12.76 -10.31 3.25
C GLU A 12 13.07 -11.80 3.09
N ARG A 13 14.31 -12.22 3.28
CA ARG A 13 14.69 -13.65 3.27
C ARG A 13 13.98 -14.46 4.34
N PHE A 14 13.78 -13.90 5.53
CA PHE A 14 13.00 -14.55 6.58
C PHE A 14 11.53 -14.72 6.16
N GLY A 15 10.90 -13.66 5.65
CA GLY A 15 9.51 -13.68 5.20
C GLY A 15 9.30 -14.66 4.02
N MET A 16 10.20 -14.69 3.04
CA MET A 16 10.15 -15.64 1.92
C MET A 16 10.25 -17.08 2.39
N ARG A 17 11.20 -17.41 3.27
CA ARG A 17 11.30 -18.76 3.86
C ARG A 17 10.04 -19.16 4.65
N TYR A 18 9.41 -18.19 5.31
CA TYR A 18 8.15 -18.45 6.00
C TYR A 18 7.05 -18.80 5.00
N PHE A 19 6.90 -18.04 3.92
CA PHE A 19 5.92 -18.28 2.86
C PHE A 19 6.15 -19.65 2.18
N GLU A 20 7.39 -19.97 1.80
CA GLU A 20 7.75 -21.27 1.24
C GLU A 20 7.36 -22.45 2.15
N ARG A 21 7.66 -22.34 3.45
CA ARG A 21 7.30 -23.37 4.43
C ARG A 21 5.80 -23.56 4.57
N MET A 22 5.06 -22.46 4.49
CA MET A 22 3.60 -22.51 4.60
C MET A 22 2.95 -23.04 3.32
N SER A 23 3.48 -22.67 2.14
CA SER A 23 2.99 -23.15 0.83
C SER A 23 3.28 -24.64 0.63
N LYS A 24 4.44 -25.16 1.05
CA LYS A 24 4.77 -26.60 0.99
C LYS A 24 3.83 -27.49 1.82
N LYS A 25 3.11 -26.93 2.78
CA LYS A 25 2.11 -27.67 3.59
C LYS A 25 0.74 -27.78 2.94
N ARG A 26 0.56 -27.16 1.77
CA ARG A 26 -0.73 -27.15 1.06
C ARG A 26 -0.77 -28.32 0.08
N THR A 27 -1.78 -29.18 0.18
CA THR A 27 -2.17 -30.10 -0.89
C THR A 27 -2.88 -29.29 -1.97
N HIS A 28 -2.41 -29.38 -3.20
CA HIS A 28 -2.98 -28.74 -4.40
C HIS A 28 -4.39 -29.30 -4.64
N ASP A 29 -5.42 -28.52 -4.40
CA ASP A 29 -6.80 -28.97 -4.64
C ASP A 29 -7.78 -27.89 -5.14
N GLU A 30 -7.34 -26.79 -5.73
CA GLU A 30 -8.27 -25.87 -6.42
C GLU A 30 -7.56 -25.24 -7.62
N SER A 31 -8.18 -25.37 -8.80
CA SER A 31 -7.78 -24.66 -10.04
C SER A 31 -7.77 -23.14 -9.80
N PRO A 32 -6.82 -22.39 -10.38
CA PRO A 32 -6.81 -20.94 -10.26
C PRO A 32 -8.03 -20.35 -10.98
N ASP A 33 -8.96 -19.84 -10.20
CA ASP A 33 -10.04 -18.99 -10.66
C ASP A 33 -9.53 -17.55 -10.84
N GLU A 34 -10.25 -16.70 -11.54
CA GLU A 34 -9.85 -15.31 -11.79
C GLU A 34 -9.60 -14.54 -10.47
N ILE A 35 -8.33 -14.30 -10.13
CA ILE A 35 -7.89 -13.85 -8.79
C ILE A 35 -8.40 -12.44 -8.42
N HIS A 36 -8.69 -11.57 -9.40
CA HIS A 36 -9.08 -10.18 -9.13
C HIS A 36 -10.58 -10.00 -8.89
N VAL A 37 -11.41 -10.93 -9.39
CA VAL A 37 -12.86 -10.98 -9.15
C VAL A 37 -13.13 -12.01 -8.06
N LEU A 38 -13.38 -11.54 -6.87
CA LEU A 38 -13.65 -12.38 -5.71
C LEU A 38 -15.14 -12.75 -5.66
N ASN A 39 -15.44 -14.03 -5.62
CA ASN A 39 -16.79 -14.49 -5.37
C ASN A 39 -17.27 -14.10 -3.93
N ALA A 40 -18.57 -14.24 -3.66
CA ALA A 40 -19.14 -13.79 -2.38
C ALA A 40 -18.56 -14.53 -1.15
N GLU A 41 -18.16 -15.80 -1.32
CA GLU A 41 -17.58 -16.62 -0.25
C GLU A 41 -16.12 -16.26 0.00
N GLU A 42 -15.34 -16.09 -1.05
CA GLU A 42 -13.95 -15.62 -0.97
C GLU A 42 -13.88 -14.26 -0.31
N ARG A 43 -14.73 -13.32 -0.71
CA ARG A 43 -14.83 -11.99 -0.11
C ARG A 43 -15.15 -12.06 1.38
N LYS A 44 -16.10 -12.92 1.79
CA LYS A 44 -16.40 -13.16 3.20
C LYS A 44 -15.20 -13.80 3.93
N GLY A 45 -14.51 -14.75 3.28
CA GLY A 45 -13.30 -15.38 3.80
C GLY A 45 -12.18 -14.37 4.04
N LEU A 46 -11.89 -13.53 3.05
CA LEU A 46 -10.88 -12.47 3.16
C LEU A 46 -11.22 -11.45 4.25
N MET A 47 -12.48 -11.01 4.33
CA MET A 47 -12.93 -10.12 5.40
C MET A 47 -12.79 -10.76 6.78
N ARG A 48 -13.03 -12.07 6.91
CA ARG A 48 -12.84 -12.81 8.17
C ARG A 48 -11.36 -12.86 8.57
N ILE A 49 -10.46 -13.18 7.63
CA ILE A 49 -9.00 -13.20 7.87
C ILE A 49 -8.55 -11.80 8.33
N GLN A 50 -8.96 -10.75 7.61
CA GLN A 50 -8.62 -9.37 7.92
C GLN A 50 -9.13 -8.97 9.32
N ARG A 51 -10.41 -9.22 9.63
CA ARG A 51 -11.00 -8.89 10.94
C ARG A 51 -10.29 -9.62 12.07
N ASN A 52 -10.01 -10.92 11.90
CA ASN A 52 -9.36 -11.73 12.93
C ASN A 52 -7.93 -11.25 13.21
N SER A 53 -7.17 -10.86 12.18
CA SER A 53 -5.83 -10.31 12.36
C SER A 53 -5.88 -8.94 13.05
N ILE A 54 -6.81 -8.06 12.65
CA ILE A 54 -7.00 -6.76 13.32
C ILE A 54 -7.26 -6.98 14.82
N ILE A 55 -8.16 -7.90 15.17
CA ILE A 55 -8.47 -8.21 16.59
C ILE A 55 -7.24 -8.73 17.31
N ARG A 56 -6.52 -9.73 16.74
CA ARG A 56 -5.32 -10.29 17.39
C ARG A 56 -4.23 -9.25 17.61
N GLN A 57 -3.96 -8.39 16.63
CA GLN A 57 -2.94 -7.35 16.74
C GLN A 57 -3.40 -6.23 17.69
N SER A 58 -4.69 -5.87 17.71
CA SER A 58 -5.24 -4.95 18.72
C SER A 58 -5.07 -5.48 20.14
N VAL A 59 -5.42 -6.74 20.36
CA VAL A 59 -5.25 -7.39 21.66
C VAL A 59 -3.78 -7.44 22.06
N ALA A 60 -2.87 -7.80 21.14
CA ALA A 60 -1.44 -7.82 21.42
C ALA A 60 -0.92 -6.44 21.86
N GLY A 61 -1.32 -5.36 21.17
CA GLY A 61 -0.96 -3.99 21.56
C GLY A 61 -1.53 -3.58 22.91
N GLY A 62 -2.78 -3.91 23.18
CA GLY A 62 -3.41 -3.66 24.48
C GLY A 62 -2.70 -4.40 25.62
N VAL A 63 -2.41 -5.70 25.44
CA VAL A 63 -1.71 -6.54 26.41
C VAL A 63 -0.28 -6.02 26.66
N SER A 64 0.47 -5.70 25.61
CA SER A 64 1.82 -5.15 25.72
C SER A 64 1.84 -3.81 26.46
N ALA A 65 0.88 -2.93 26.15
CA ALA A 65 0.74 -1.66 26.86
C ALA A 65 0.39 -1.88 28.33
N PHE A 66 -0.55 -2.77 28.64
CA PHE A 66 -0.94 -3.11 30.00
C PHE A 66 0.23 -3.67 30.80
N ILE A 67 0.99 -4.63 30.25
CA ILE A 67 2.20 -5.18 30.89
C ILE A 67 3.22 -4.07 31.16
N SER A 68 3.41 -3.14 30.21
CA SER A 68 4.34 -2.01 30.39
C SER A 68 3.91 -1.07 31.51
N VAL A 69 2.60 -0.88 31.70
CA VAL A 69 2.04 -0.12 32.84
C VAL A 69 2.30 -0.87 34.15
N MET A 70 2.02 -2.19 34.16
CA MET A 70 2.26 -3.03 35.37
C MET A 70 3.74 -3.06 35.76
N ILE A 71 4.66 -3.11 34.80
CA ILE A 71 6.11 -2.99 35.10
C ILE A 71 6.41 -1.66 35.79
N GLY A 72 5.79 -0.55 35.35
CA GLY A 72 5.93 0.75 36.02
C GLY A 72 5.47 0.72 37.46
N PHE A 73 4.34 0.05 37.75
CA PHE A 73 3.86 -0.11 39.13
C PHE A 73 4.69 -1.10 39.97
N TRP A 74 5.23 -2.14 39.36
CA TRP A 74 6.02 -3.14 40.03
C TRP A 74 7.40 -2.62 40.49
N ILE A 75 7.98 -1.68 39.72
CA ILE A 75 9.28 -1.05 40.05
C ILE A 75 9.09 0.17 41.00
N TRP A 76 7.94 0.26 41.68
CA TRP A 76 7.67 1.28 42.72
C TRP A 76 8.63 1.16 43.92
N PRO A 77 9.02 2.27 44.59
CA PRO A 77 8.49 3.61 44.51
C PRO A 77 9.05 4.41 43.33
N TYR A 78 8.22 5.34 42.82
CA TYR A 78 8.60 6.22 41.72
C TYR A 78 9.60 7.29 42.20
N PRO A 79 10.66 7.62 41.46
CA PRO A 79 11.66 8.59 41.89
C PRO A 79 11.14 9.96 42.35
N GLY A 80 9.99 10.41 41.76
CA GLY A 80 9.36 11.68 42.16
C GLY A 80 8.53 11.63 43.44
N ASP A 81 8.32 10.45 44.02
CA ASP A 81 7.54 10.23 45.25
C ASP A 81 8.46 9.87 46.45
N MET A 82 9.78 9.92 46.26
CA MET A 82 10.77 9.70 47.33
C MET A 82 11.09 10.99 48.02
N ASP A 83 11.27 10.93 49.35
CA ASP A 83 11.63 12.09 50.20
C ASP A 83 13.08 12.56 50.01
N HIS A 84 13.87 11.91 49.17
CA HIS A 84 15.25 12.26 48.87
C HIS A 84 15.53 12.21 47.35
N GLU A 85 16.49 13.03 46.91
CA GLU A 85 17.00 12.95 45.54
C GLU A 85 17.75 11.63 45.33
N LEU A 86 17.37 10.89 44.27
CA LEU A 86 18.02 9.64 43.91
C LEU A 86 19.50 9.86 43.60
N THR A 87 20.36 9.02 44.15
CA THR A 87 21.76 8.91 43.75
C THR A 87 21.86 8.43 42.28
N TRP A 88 23.00 8.67 41.65
CA TRP A 88 23.25 8.28 40.27
C TRP A 88 23.05 6.77 40.06
N ASP A 89 23.51 5.94 40.98
CA ASP A 89 23.39 4.48 40.94
C ASP A 89 21.92 4.01 41.01
N GLU A 90 21.13 4.62 41.91
CA GLU A 90 19.69 4.34 42.04
C GLU A 90 18.92 4.74 40.81
N GLN A 91 19.26 5.88 40.18
CA GLN A 91 18.66 6.29 38.91
C GLN A 91 18.96 5.29 37.78
N VAL A 92 20.23 4.88 37.65
CA VAL A 92 20.66 3.91 36.65
C VAL A 92 19.95 2.57 36.84
N TRP A 93 19.86 2.09 38.10
CA TRP A 93 19.17 0.86 38.43
C TRP A 93 17.67 0.93 38.09
N TYR A 94 16.98 1.97 38.56
CA TYR A 94 15.54 2.15 38.34
C TYR A 94 15.19 2.28 36.86
N TYR A 95 15.81 3.24 36.17
CA TYR A 95 15.53 3.46 34.75
C TYR A 95 16.06 2.34 33.86
N GLY A 96 17.16 1.69 34.25
CA GLY A 96 17.69 0.52 33.55
C GLY A 96 16.68 -0.63 33.51
N TRP A 97 16.11 -1.00 34.66
CA TRP A 97 15.06 -2.02 34.71
C TRP A 97 13.78 -1.60 34.02
N LEU A 98 13.30 -0.39 34.26
CA LEU A 98 12.07 0.13 33.66
C LEU A 98 12.15 0.12 32.11
N TYR A 99 13.22 0.68 31.59
CA TYR A 99 13.38 0.73 30.12
C TYR A 99 13.81 -0.61 29.52
N GLY A 100 14.62 -1.38 30.21
CA GLY A 100 15.05 -2.71 29.78
C GLY A 100 13.88 -3.68 29.62
N LEU A 101 13.02 -3.78 30.65
CA LEU A 101 11.81 -4.63 30.58
C LEU A 101 10.79 -4.10 29.57
N SER A 102 10.59 -2.79 29.51
CA SER A 102 9.69 -2.18 28.52
C SER A 102 10.17 -2.40 27.09
N PHE A 103 11.49 -2.38 26.86
CA PHE A 103 12.09 -2.72 25.58
C PHE A 103 11.86 -4.19 25.22
N LEU A 104 12.07 -5.11 26.16
CA LEU A 104 11.82 -6.54 25.94
C LEU A 104 10.37 -6.82 25.56
N VAL A 105 9.40 -6.25 26.29
CA VAL A 105 7.97 -6.37 25.98
C VAL A 105 7.67 -5.85 24.58
N THR A 106 8.22 -4.69 24.23
CA THR A 106 8.04 -4.09 22.90
C THR A 106 8.68 -4.95 21.79
N ALA A 107 9.85 -5.53 22.04
CA ALA A 107 10.50 -6.42 21.06
C ALA A 107 9.68 -7.69 20.80
N ILE A 108 9.12 -8.29 21.84
CA ILE A 108 8.21 -9.46 21.74
C ILE A 108 6.94 -9.07 20.97
N GLU A 109 6.35 -7.91 21.30
CA GLU A 109 5.17 -7.39 20.59
C GLU A 109 5.44 -7.25 19.10
N ILE A 110 6.50 -6.55 18.71
CA ILE A 110 6.88 -6.34 17.30
C ILE A 110 7.10 -7.69 16.59
N GLY A 111 7.81 -8.62 17.25
CA GLY A 111 8.00 -9.97 16.70
C GLY A 111 6.67 -10.70 16.43
N TYR A 112 5.73 -10.60 17.37
CA TYR A 112 4.39 -11.16 17.20
C TYR A 112 3.59 -10.47 16.09
N LEU A 113 3.64 -9.13 15.99
CA LEU A 113 2.95 -8.37 14.94
C LEU A 113 3.44 -8.77 13.55
N TYR A 114 4.74 -8.89 13.34
CA TYR A 114 5.31 -9.35 12.06
C TYR A 114 4.92 -10.80 11.76
N TYR A 115 4.96 -11.68 12.75
CA TYR A 115 4.52 -13.06 12.58
C TYR A 115 3.04 -13.15 12.17
N ASP A 116 2.14 -12.44 12.88
CA ASP A 116 0.71 -12.44 12.55
C ASP A 116 0.43 -11.80 11.20
N SER A 117 1.16 -10.75 10.82
CA SER A 117 1.06 -10.11 9.51
C SER A 117 1.46 -11.07 8.40
N LEU A 118 2.62 -11.73 8.49
CA LEU A 118 3.06 -12.73 7.51
C LEU A 118 2.05 -13.88 7.38
N ARG A 119 1.58 -14.42 8.51
CA ARG A 119 0.58 -15.49 8.54
C ARG A 119 -0.73 -15.06 7.86
N SER A 120 -1.19 -13.87 8.16
CA SER A 120 -2.47 -13.36 7.67
C SER A 120 -2.40 -12.98 6.19
N VAL A 121 -1.27 -12.42 5.72
CA VAL A 121 -1.03 -12.12 4.30
C VAL A 121 -0.93 -13.40 3.48
N HIS A 122 -0.20 -14.42 3.97
CA HIS A 122 -0.16 -15.74 3.32
C HIS A 122 -1.55 -16.38 3.23
N ALA A 123 -2.31 -16.37 4.32
CA ALA A 123 -3.68 -16.90 4.33
C ALA A 123 -4.62 -16.13 3.38
N LEU A 124 -4.41 -14.80 3.24
CA LEU A 124 -5.15 -13.94 2.33
C LEU A 124 -4.81 -14.30 0.88
N ALA A 125 -3.54 -14.42 0.51
CA ALA A 125 -3.10 -14.80 -0.82
C ALA A 125 -3.66 -16.17 -1.22
N ASN A 126 -3.56 -17.14 -0.34
CA ASN A 126 -4.13 -18.49 -0.57
C ASN A 126 -5.65 -18.47 -0.75
N LYS A 127 -6.38 -17.66 0.05
CA LYS A 127 -7.85 -17.59 -0.05
C LYS A 127 -8.28 -16.84 -1.32
N ALA A 128 -7.42 -15.94 -1.85
CA ALA A 128 -7.61 -15.31 -3.14
C ALA A 128 -7.18 -16.20 -4.33
N GLY A 129 -6.86 -17.48 -4.11
CA GLY A 129 -6.46 -18.40 -5.19
C GLY A 129 -5.03 -18.20 -5.72
N LEU A 130 -4.23 -17.30 -5.12
CA LEU A 130 -2.88 -17.00 -5.60
C LEU A 130 -1.92 -18.15 -5.24
N ASP A 131 -1.30 -18.76 -6.25
CA ASP A 131 -0.14 -19.60 -6.05
C ASP A 131 1.11 -18.72 -5.91
N LEU A 132 1.73 -18.77 -4.74
CA LEU A 132 2.91 -17.93 -4.43
C LEU A 132 4.21 -18.48 -5.00
N PHE A 133 4.23 -19.74 -5.42
CA PHE A 133 5.42 -20.45 -5.91
C PHE A 133 5.04 -21.45 -7.01
N PRO A 134 4.49 -20.99 -8.16
CA PRO A 134 3.98 -21.89 -9.21
C PRO A 134 5.09 -22.71 -9.88
N ASP A 135 6.24 -22.12 -10.17
CA ASP A 135 7.45 -22.79 -10.67
C ASP A 135 8.71 -22.00 -10.34
N GLU A 136 9.89 -22.65 -10.33
CA GLU A 136 11.13 -22.10 -9.74
C GLU A 136 11.65 -20.75 -10.32
N ASN A 137 11.07 -20.20 -11.41
CA ASN A 137 11.70 -19.09 -12.14
C ASN A 137 10.89 -17.81 -12.40
N GLU A 138 9.56 -17.76 -12.29
CA GLU A 138 8.84 -16.57 -12.81
C GLU A 138 8.11 -15.67 -11.81
N GLU A 139 7.69 -16.13 -10.64
CA GLU A 139 6.81 -15.31 -9.78
C GLU A 139 7.28 -15.04 -8.35
N GLN A 140 8.55 -15.15 -8.07
CA GLN A 140 9.11 -14.71 -6.78
C GLN A 140 8.81 -13.22 -6.49
N GLY A 141 8.57 -12.42 -7.53
CA GLY A 141 8.23 -11.01 -7.43
C GLY A 141 6.93 -10.74 -6.67
N VAL A 142 5.87 -11.53 -6.90
CA VAL A 142 4.58 -11.37 -6.22
C VAL A 142 4.70 -11.78 -4.76
N ALA A 143 5.30 -12.95 -4.48
CA ALA A 143 5.57 -13.40 -3.12
C ALA A 143 6.44 -12.41 -2.34
N MET A 144 7.50 -11.90 -2.95
CA MET A 144 8.36 -10.86 -2.37
C MET A 144 7.59 -9.56 -2.09
N SER A 145 6.75 -9.14 -3.01
CA SER A 145 5.88 -7.96 -2.85
C SER A 145 4.94 -8.10 -1.66
N LEU A 146 4.36 -9.29 -1.47
CA LEU A 146 3.47 -9.60 -0.34
C LEU A 146 4.24 -9.68 0.98
N VAL A 147 5.44 -10.25 0.99
CA VAL A 147 6.35 -10.24 2.15
C VAL A 147 6.69 -8.79 2.54
N ARG A 148 7.05 -7.94 1.58
CA ARG A 148 7.29 -6.50 1.84
C ARG A 148 6.07 -5.81 2.43
N ALA A 149 4.86 -6.11 1.91
CA ALA A 149 3.62 -5.59 2.48
C ALA A 149 3.42 -6.04 3.93
N ALA A 150 3.62 -7.34 4.23
CA ALA A 150 3.46 -7.91 5.56
C ALA A 150 4.45 -7.35 6.59
N LEU A 151 5.67 -7.05 6.15
CA LEU A 151 6.75 -6.50 6.96
C LEU A 151 6.82 -4.96 6.91
N GLU A 152 5.88 -4.31 6.27
CA GLU A 152 5.85 -2.84 6.06
C GLU A 152 7.13 -2.28 5.42
N LEU A 153 7.81 -3.07 4.59
CA LEU A 153 9.02 -2.63 3.90
C LEU A 153 8.67 -1.75 2.67
N PRO A 154 9.50 -0.74 2.37
CA PRO A 154 9.30 0.09 1.20
C PRO A 154 9.51 -0.68 -0.10
N ASN A 155 8.85 -0.26 -1.17
CA ASN A 155 9.11 -0.78 -2.50
C ASN A 155 10.51 -0.32 -2.96
N PRO A 156 11.26 -1.16 -3.69
CA PRO A 156 12.55 -0.77 -4.25
C PRO A 156 12.34 0.37 -5.27
N PRO A 157 13.20 1.40 -5.26
CA PRO A 157 13.06 2.51 -6.18
C PRO A 157 13.54 2.22 -7.60
N ASP A 158 14.26 1.12 -7.80
CA ASP A 158 15.05 0.86 -9.01
C ASP A 158 14.48 -0.29 -9.88
N ASP A 159 13.26 -0.77 -9.58
CA ASP A 159 12.66 -1.93 -10.27
C ASP A 159 12.13 -1.59 -11.69
N LEU A 160 12.15 -0.33 -12.11
CA LEU A 160 11.67 0.07 -13.43
C LEU A 160 12.70 0.96 -14.15
N PRO A 161 13.31 0.47 -15.24
CA PRO A 161 14.23 1.30 -16.02
C PRO A 161 13.49 2.52 -16.61
N ARG A 162 14.15 3.68 -16.64
CA ARG A 162 13.67 4.94 -17.23
C ARG A 162 12.52 5.65 -16.48
N VAL A 163 12.07 5.17 -15.35
CA VAL A 163 11.06 5.86 -14.53
C VAL A 163 11.60 6.11 -13.14
N ASN A 164 11.80 7.39 -12.79
CA ASN A 164 12.23 7.78 -11.46
C ASN A 164 11.03 8.33 -10.66
N PRO A 165 10.48 7.57 -9.69
CA PRO A 165 9.31 8.00 -8.93
C PRO A 165 9.53 9.28 -8.12
N ARG A 166 10.79 9.69 -7.91
CA ARG A 166 11.14 10.87 -7.12
C ARG A 166 11.50 12.10 -7.94
N LYS A 167 11.39 12.05 -9.28
CA LYS A 167 11.82 13.10 -10.19
C LYS A 167 11.14 14.46 -9.94
N GLU A 168 9.84 14.46 -9.72
CA GLU A 168 9.04 15.69 -9.52
C GLU A 168 8.90 16.12 -8.05
N ILE A 169 9.74 15.58 -7.13
CA ILE A 169 9.63 15.88 -5.70
C ILE A 169 10.80 16.71 -5.23
N ALA A 170 10.51 17.72 -4.43
CA ALA A 170 11.54 18.48 -3.76
C ALA A 170 12.33 17.60 -2.76
N LYS A 171 13.66 17.70 -2.78
CA LYS A 171 14.57 16.89 -1.95
C LYS A 171 14.19 16.89 -0.45
N TRP A 172 13.70 18.01 0.07
CA TRP A 172 13.26 18.13 1.46
C TRP A 172 12.00 17.28 1.78
N GLN A 173 11.09 17.10 0.82
CA GLN A 173 9.90 16.24 0.99
C GLN A 173 10.30 14.77 1.04
N VAL A 174 11.30 14.36 0.25
CA VAL A 174 11.88 13.00 0.31
C VAL A 174 12.55 12.79 1.67
N PHE A 175 13.28 13.80 2.17
CA PHE A 175 13.92 13.75 3.49
C PHE A 175 12.89 13.60 4.62
N ILE A 176 11.81 14.40 4.60
CA ILE A 176 10.73 14.31 5.59
C ILE A 176 10.02 12.95 5.50
N ALA A 177 9.72 12.45 4.29
CA ALA A 177 9.10 11.13 4.12
C ALA A 177 9.98 10.01 4.68
N ALA A 178 11.30 10.06 4.44
CA ALA A 178 12.27 9.12 5.00
C ALA A 178 12.38 9.24 6.52
N MET A 179 12.33 10.47 7.06
CA MET A 179 12.34 10.73 8.50
C MET A 179 11.07 10.21 9.17
N VAL A 180 9.89 10.49 8.59
CA VAL A 180 8.60 9.98 9.08
C VAL A 180 8.55 8.46 8.99
N TYR A 181 9.11 7.85 7.95
CA TYR A 181 9.22 6.40 7.83
C TYR A 181 10.11 5.80 8.93
N LYS A 182 11.30 6.38 9.16
CA LYS A 182 12.20 5.96 10.25
C LYS A 182 11.55 6.19 11.62
N LEU A 183 10.85 7.29 11.81
CA LEU A 183 10.10 7.58 13.03
C LEU A 183 8.93 6.59 13.19
N LYS A 184 8.22 6.23 12.12
CA LYS A 184 7.14 5.25 12.15
C LYS A 184 7.64 3.87 12.61
N ALA A 185 8.81 3.45 12.13
CA ALA A 185 9.41 2.18 12.51
C ALA A 185 9.97 2.15 13.95
N THR A 186 10.39 3.30 14.48
CA THR A 186 11.09 3.39 15.79
C THR A 186 10.26 4.06 16.87
N ALA A 187 9.37 4.99 16.50
CA ALA A 187 8.82 5.98 17.44
C ALA A 187 7.39 5.71 17.89
N THR A 188 6.62 4.87 17.20
CA THR A 188 5.20 4.72 17.51
C THR A 188 5.00 4.22 18.94
N ASN A 189 5.82 3.29 19.40
CA ASN A 189 5.69 2.75 20.76
C ASN A 189 6.52 3.54 21.81
N PHE A 190 7.71 4.00 21.46
CA PHE A 190 8.59 4.65 22.43
C PHE A 190 8.25 6.12 22.69
N VAL A 191 7.96 6.90 21.65
CA VAL A 191 7.65 8.35 21.80
C VAL A 191 6.29 8.56 22.46
N LEU A 192 5.26 7.78 22.12
CA LEU A 192 3.97 7.85 22.83
C LEU A 192 4.12 7.50 24.32
N LYS A 193 4.91 6.47 24.66
CA LYS A 193 5.23 6.13 26.06
C LYS A 193 6.02 7.24 26.76
N ALA A 194 7.00 7.85 26.09
CA ALA A 194 7.82 8.92 26.66
C ALA A 194 7.08 10.26 26.79
N VAL A 195 6.27 10.64 25.79
CA VAL A 195 5.47 11.88 25.79
C VAL A 195 4.33 11.79 26.81
N GLY A 196 3.63 10.65 26.86
CA GLY A 196 2.58 10.42 27.88
C GLY A 196 3.11 10.57 29.30
N ARG A 197 4.32 10.06 29.60
CA ARG A 197 4.97 10.21 30.93
C ARG A 197 5.36 11.65 31.24
N LYS A 198 5.76 12.45 30.26
CA LYS A 198 6.22 13.82 30.47
C LYS A 198 5.08 14.83 30.68
N ILE A 199 3.89 14.53 30.20
CA ILE A 199 2.69 15.38 30.34
C ILE A 199 1.99 15.17 31.67
N ALA A 200 2.17 14.02 32.33
CA ALA A 200 1.47 13.61 33.54
C ALA A 200 2.22 14.02 34.86
N GLY A 201 2.57 15.27 35.00
CA GLY A 201 3.41 15.79 36.10
C GLY A 201 2.84 15.82 37.52
N ARG A 202 1.71 15.12 37.84
CA ARG A 202 1.16 15.01 39.22
C ARG A 202 0.65 13.58 39.47
N SER A 203 1.04 13.00 40.62
CA SER A 203 0.96 11.57 40.93
C SER A 203 -0.40 10.87 40.76
N GLY A 204 -1.50 11.50 41.08
CA GLY A 204 -2.84 10.87 40.95
C GLY A 204 -3.40 10.82 39.52
N LEU A 205 -3.09 11.81 38.70
CA LEU A 205 -3.49 11.88 37.30
C LEU A 205 -2.66 10.91 36.44
N ARG A 206 -1.48 10.56 36.88
CA ARG A 206 -0.51 9.73 36.18
C ARG A 206 -0.99 8.29 36.00
N ALA A 207 -1.51 7.67 37.05
CA ALA A 207 -2.03 6.31 37.00
C ALA A 207 -3.17 6.21 35.96
N VAL A 208 -4.11 7.16 35.94
CA VAL A 208 -5.21 7.20 34.96
C VAL A 208 -4.68 7.40 33.54
N MET A 209 -3.71 8.27 33.33
CA MET A 209 -3.14 8.54 32.02
C MET A 209 -2.35 7.35 31.45
N GLU A 210 -1.69 6.57 32.29
CA GLU A 210 -0.98 5.36 31.85
C GLU A 210 -1.96 4.28 31.36
N PHE A 211 -3.13 4.11 32.00
CA PHE A 211 -4.17 3.20 31.54
C PHE A 211 -4.87 3.66 30.26
N ILE A 212 -4.97 4.97 30.00
CA ILE A 212 -5.50 5.50 28.71
C ILE A 212 -4.62 5.08 27.53
N ALA A 213 -3.33 4.84 27.75
CA ALA A 213 -2.45 4.35 26.70
C ALA A 213 -2.86 2.96 26.16
N VAL A 214 -3.43 2.09 26.99
CA VAL A 214 -3.81 0.71 26.59
C VAL A 214 -4.79 0.67 25.41
N PRO A 215 -5.95 1.34 25.44
CA PRO A 215 -6.84 1.36 24.28
C PRO A 215 -6.24 2.08 23.06
N VAL A 216 -5.40 3.08 23.27
CA VAL A 216 -4.71 3.79 22.17
C VAL A 216 -3.76 2.84 21.42
N TYR A 217 -2.97 2.03 22.12
CA TYR A 217 -2.09 1.04 21.51
C TYR A 217 -2.88 -0.08 20.82
N ALA A 218 -3.93 -0.57 21.46
CA ALA A 218 -4.81 -1.56 20.85
C ALA A 218 -5.41 -1.05 19.53
N PHE A 219 -5.93 0.17 19.52
CA PHE A 219 -6.47 0.80 18.32
C PHE A 219 -5.39 0.98 17.24
N TRP A 220 -4.21 1.45 17.61
CA TRP A 220 -3.11 1.74 16.67
C TRP A 220 -2.62 0.47 15.98
N ASN A 221 -2.38 -0.62 16.73
CA ASN A 221 -1.97 -1.89 16.15
C ASN A 221 -3.05 -2.49 15.23
N GLY A 222 -4.31 -2.37 15.61
CA GLY A 222 -5.42 -2.76 14.74
C GLY A 222 -5.49 -1.95 13.44
N LEU A 223 -5.20 -0.66 13.51
CA LEU A 223 -5.16 0.23 12.35
C LEU A 223 -3.99 -0.14 11.40
N ILE A 224 -2.82 -0.46 11.95
CA ILE A 224 -1.67 -0.94 11.17
C ILE A 224 -2.02 -2.26 10.48
N ALA A 225 -2.59 -3.24 11.22
CA ALA A 225 -3.05 -4.51 10.66
C ALA A 225 -4.03 -4.30 9.51
N TYR A 226 -4.97 -3.39 9.65
CA TYR A 226 -5.91 -3.04 8.58
C TYR A 226 -5.18 -2.54 7.32
N TRP A 227 -4.21 -1.64 7.46
CA TRP A 227 -3.47 -1.10 6.32
C TRP A 227 -2.59 -2.14 5.64
N VAL A 228 -1.89 -2.96 6.42
CA VAL A 228 -1.06 -4.06 5.91
C VAL A 228 -1.88 -5.04 5.07
N LEU A 229 -2.99 -5.54 5.62
CA LEU A 229 -3.83 -6.52 4.92
C LEU A 229 -4.59 -5.93 3.74
N ARG A 230 -5.00 -4.66 3.83
CA ARG A 230 -5.57 -3.96 2.68
C ARG A 230 -4.54 -3.84 1.54
N GLN A 231 -3.31 -3.49 1.87
CA GLN A 231 -2.23 -3.37 0.88
C GLN A 231 -1.85 -4.74 0.29
N ALA A 232 -1.76 -5.77 1.13
CA ALA A 232 -1.50 -7.12 0.67
C ALA A 232 -2.58 -7.62 -0.31
N ARG A 233 -3.87 -7.35 -0.03
CA ARG A 233 -4.96 -7.72 -0.93
C ARG A 233 -4.84 -7.02 -2.29
N ILE A 234 -4.54 -5.72 -2.32
CA ILE A 234 -4.36 -4.97 -3.56
C ILE A 234 -3.20 -5.55 -4.39
N ARG A 235 -2.10 -5.93 -3.74
CA ARG A 235 -0.95 -6.56 -4.41
C ARG A 235 -1.28 -7.96 -4.92
N ALA A 236 -2.05 -8.74 -4.16
CA ALA A 236 -2.45 -10.08 -4.57
C ALA A 236 -3.38 -10.07 -5.80
N MET A 237 -4.34 -9.14 -5.86
CA MET A 237 -5.27 -9.01 -6.98
C MET A 237 -4.68 -8.27 -8.18
N GLY A 238 -3.58 -7.54 -7.99
CA GLY A 238 -3.03 -6.64 -8.98
C GLY A 238 -2.62 -7.28 -10.30
N PRO A 239 -1.82 -8.34 -10.31
CA PRO A 239 -1.34 -8.96 -11.56
C PRO A 239 -2.47 -9.44 -12.47
N SER A 240 -3.45 -10.17 -11.95
CA SER A 240 -4.60 -10.64 -12.72
C SER A 240 -5.50 -9.50 -13.20
N ALA A 241 -5.73 -8.49 -12.36
CA ALA A 241 -6.48 -7.31 -12.75
C ALA A 241 -5.76 -6.53 -13.88
N VAL A 242 -4.43 -6.38 -13.77
CA VAL A 242 -3.63 -5.74 -14.83
C VAL A 242 -3.77 -6.48 -16.15
N GLU A 243 -3.69 -7.81 -16.13
CA GLU A 243 -3.81 -8.61 -17.36
C GLU A 243 -5.18 -8.40 -18.01
N GLU A 244 -6.27 -8.51 -17.27
CA GLU A 244 -7.63 -8.34 -17.80
C GLU A 244 -7.89 -6.90 -18.27
N PHE A 245 -7.51 -5.89 -17.50
CA PHE A 245 -7.63 -4.50 -17.94
C PHE A 245 -6.79 -4.22 -19.20
N SER A 246 -5.58 -4.79 -19.28
CA SER A 246 -4.73 -4.63 -20.45
C SER A 246 -5.35 -5.22 -21.71
N GLN A 247 -5.98 -6.41 -21.61
CA GLN A 247 -6.71 -6.99 -22.73
C GLN A 247 -7.80 -6.05 -23.25
N VAL A 248 -8.55 -5.42 -22.34
CA VAL A 248 -9.62 -4.47 -22.70
C VAL A 248 -9.07 -3.17 -23.28
N ILE A 249 -8.03 -2.60 -22.66
CA ILE A 249 -7.45 -1.31 -23.09
C ILE A 249 -6.77 -1.45 -24.45
N TYR A 250 -5.96 -2.51 -24.62
CA TYR A 250 -5.12 -2.69 -25.80
C TYR A 250 -5.78 -3.49 -26.93
N ALA A 251 -7.06 -3.88 -26.76
CA ALA A 251 -7.79 -4.62 -27.79
C ALA A 251 -7.78 -3.93 -29.18
N ARG A 252 -7.77 -2.59 -29.19
CA ARG A 252 -7.74 -1.77 -30.41
C ARG A 252 -6.42 -1.00 -30.57
N ALA A 253 -5.37 -1.36 -29.83
CA ALA A 253 -4.13 -0.60 -29.85
C ALA A 253 -3.48 -0.52 -31.25
N ASN A 254 -3.64 -1.56 -32.08
CA ASN A 254 -3.12 -1.58 -33.45
C ASN A 254 -3.79 -0.54 -34.37
N GLU A 255 -4.93 0.04 -33.98
CA GLU A 255 -5.63 1.08 -34.74
C GLU A 255 -5.06 2.48 -34.42
N TYR A 256 -4.25 2.61 -33.36
CA TYR A 256 -3.71 3.88 -32.87
C TYR A 256 -2.27 4.10 -33.31
N GLY A 257 -1.89 5.38 -33.46
CA GLY A 257 -0.55 5.77 -33.90
C GLY A 257 0.50 5.64 -32.79
N GLU A 258 1.78 5.69 -33.19
CA GLU A 258 2.93 5.66 -32.24
C GLU A 258 2.88 6.76 -31.18
N THR A 259 2.31 7.91 -31.53
CA THR A 259 2.11 9.04 -30.58
C THR A 259 1.15 8.69 -29.45
N ALA A 260 0.07 7.96 -29.75
CA ALA A 260 -0.87 7.46 -28.75
C ALA A 260 -0.23 6.36 -27.88
N HIS A 261 0.57 5.47 -28.48
CA HIS A 261 1.35 4.49 -27.73
C HIS A 261 2.32 5.16 -26.75
N LEU A 262 3.04 6.18 -27.20
CA LEU A 262 3.93 6.94 -26.35
C LEU A 262 3.16 7.66 -25.21
N ALA A 263 1.99 8.23 -25.52
CA ALA A 263 1.14 8.85 -24.51
C ALA A 263 0.66 7.84 -23.44
N ALA A 264 0.38 6.59 -23.81
CA ALA A 264 0.06 5.51 -22.86
C ALA A 264 1.22 5.21 -21.92
N PHE A 265 2.46 5.10 -22.40
CA PHE A 265 3.64 4.94 -21.56
C PHE A 265 3.85 6.14 -20.63
N ARG A 266 3.72 7.36 -21.15
CA ARG A 266 3.81 8.59 -20.35
C ARG A 266 2.71 8.69 -19.30
N ALA A 267 1.51 8.18 -19.59
CA ALA A 267 0.41 8.10 -18.64
C ALA A 267 0.78 7.29 -17.40
N ILE A 268 1.36 6.09 -17.58
CA ILE A 268 1.80 5.22 -16.48
C ILE A 268 2.97 5.87 -15.74
N GLY A 269 3.97 6.39 -16.45
CA GLY A 269 5.09 7.10 -15.87
C GLY A 269 4.67 8.31 -15.04
N ALA A 270 3.72 9.11 -15.52
CA ALA A 270 3.14 10.23 -14.80
C ALA A 270 2.41 9.78 -13.52
N ALA A 271 1.68 8.66 -13.55
CA ALA A 271 1.05 8.09 -12.36
C ALA A 271 2.11 7.71 -11.32
N ILE A 272 3.18 7.01 -11.70
CA ILE A 272 4.29 6.61 -10.82
C ILE A 272 4.92 7.84 -10.14
N VAL A 273 5.23 8.89 -10.90
CA VAL A 273 5.84 10.12 -10.36
C VAL A 273 4.88 10.85 -9.41
N ARG A 274 3.58 10.78 -9.65
CA ARG A 274 2.57 11.43 -8.78
C ARG A 274 2.30 10.66 -7.50
N THR A 275 2.38 9.33 -7.52
CA THR A 275 2.29 8.50 -6.31
C THR A 275 3.55 8.54 -5.47
N VAL A 276 4.71 8.81 -6.07
CA VAL A 276 6.03 8.80 -5.39
C VAL A 276 6.44 7.40 -4.93
N ASP A 277 5.73 6.39 -5.35
CA ASP A 277 5.91 5.01 -4.94
C ASP A 277 5.86 4.10 -6.17
N LEU A 278 6.85 3.24 -6.30
CA LEU A 278 6.89 2.24 -7.37
C LEU A 278 6.11 1.01 -6.92
N HIS A 279 4.77 1.13 -7.00
CA HIS A 279 3.90 0.05 -6.60
C HIS A 279 4.01 -1.15 -7.56
N PRO A 280 4.09 -2.41 -7.07
CA PRO A 280 4.24 -3.60 -7.93
C PRO A 280 3.19 -3.72 -9.04
N ASN A 281 1.96 -3.33 -8.79
CA ASN A 281 0.90 -3.33 -9.81
C ASN A 281 1.17 -2.32 -10.95
N LEU A 282 1.84 -1.20 -10.66
CA LEU A 282 2.25 -0.24 -11.69
C LEU A 282 3.40 -0.78 -12.54
N ILE A 283 4.32 -1.52 -11.91
CA ILE A 283 5.39 -2.24 -12.63
C ILE A 283 4.76 -3.28 -13.55
N ALA A 284 3.85 -4.10 -13.03
CA ALA A 284 3.13 -5.10 -13.82
C ALA A 284 2.37 -4.46 -15.00
N PHE A 285 1.72 -3.32 -14.77
CA PHE A 285 0.99 -2.60 -15.82
C PHE A 285 1.93 -2.01 -16.87
N MET A 286 3.05 -1.44 -16.47
CA MET A 286 4.07 -0.97 -17.42
C MET A 286 4.63 -2.13 -18.25
N ASN A 287 4.95 -3.27 -17.62
CA ASN A 287 5.45 -4.46 -18.33
C ASN A 287 4.38 -5.03 -19.28
N SER A 288 3.11 -5.03 -18.89
CA SER A 288 2.01 -5.40 -19.79
C SER A 288 1.93 -4.44 -20.99
N THR A 289 2.08 -3.14 -20.76
CA THR A 289 2.11 -2.14 -21.82
C THR A 289 3.26 -2.39 -22.82
N TYR A 290 4.47 -2.73 -22.32
CA TYR A 290 5.58 -3.14 -23.18
C TYR A 290 5.26 -4.39 -24.03
N ARG A 291 4.53 -5.37 -23.48
CA ARG A 291 4.11 -6.56 -24.23
C ARG A 291 3.13 -6.24 -25.37
N TYR A 292 2.18 -5.35 -25.11
CA TYR A 292 1.13 -5.00 -26.10
C TYR A 292 1.59 -3.97 -27.14
N LEU A 293 2.34 -2.95 -26.72
CA LEU A 293 2.69 -1.80 -27.57
C LEU A 293 4.16 -1.81 -28.05
N GLY A 294 4.97 -2.76 -27.57
CA GLY A 294 6.40 -2.78 -27.89
C GLY A 294 7.22 -1.77 -27.06
N ASN A 295 8.46 -1.57 -27.46
CA ASN A 295 9.39 -0.64 -26.77
C ASN A 295 9.28 0.75 -27.42
N PRO A 296 8.95 1.82 -26.69
CA PRO A 296 8.82 3.17 -27.22
C PRO A 296 10.17 3.85 -27.55
N GLY A 297 11.31 3.13 -27.47
CA GLY A 297 12.63 3.71 -27.71
C GLY A 297 13.21 4.45 -26.50
N GLU A 298 14.26 5.24 -26.74
CA GLU A 298 14.92 6.03 -25.68
C GLU A 298 14.23 7.39 -25.47
N VAL A 299 13.04 7.36 -24.91
CA VAL A 299 12.22 8.55 -24.64
C VAL A 299 11.96 8.72 -23.15
N GLU A 300 11.69 9.95 -22.75
CA GLU A 300 11.32 10.30 -21.38
C GLU A 300 9.87 9.89 -21.10
N LEU A 301 9.68 9.02 -20.10
CA LEU A 301 8.35 8.50 -19.71
C LEU A 301 7.82 9.09 -18.40
N ASP A 302 8.70 9.58 -17.54
CA ASP A 302 8.44 9.98 -16.15
C ASP A 302 8.20 11.50 -16.00
N SER A 303 7.44 12.08 -16.93
CA SER A 303 7.13 13.52 -16.95
C SER A 303 5.63 13.77 -17.10
N SER A 304 5.03 14.31 -16.03
CA SER A 304 3.61 14.71 -16.05
C SER A 304 3.31 15.84 -17.06
N PRO A 305 4.18 16.86 -17.25
CA PRO A 305 3.98 17.83 -18.29
C PRO A 305 3.95 17.23 -19.71
N LEU A 306 4.91 16.34 -20.04
CA LEU A 306 4.96 15.68 -21.34
C LEU A 306 3.75 14.77 -21.60
N PHE A 307 3.18 14.16 -20.55
CA PHE A 307 1.92 13.44 -20.68
C PHE A 307 0.77 14.37 -21.08
N LEU A 308 0.61 15.51 -20.39
CA LEU A 308 -0.45 16.47 -20.72
C LEU A 308 -0.27 17.06 -22.12
N GLU A 309 0.95 17.40 -22.50
CA GLU A 309 1.29 17.87 -23.84
C GLU A 309 0.94 16.83 -24.89
N SER A 310 1.23 15.52 -24.64
CA SER A 310 0.85 14.46 -25.56
C SER A 310 -0.65 14.42 -25.81
N LEU A 311 -1.49 14.66 -24.80
CA LEU A 311 -2.95 14.66 -24.96
C LEU A 311 -3.46 15.78 -25.90
N ASP A 312 -2.80 16.95 -25.90
CA ASP A 312 -3.23 18.10 -26.69
C ASP A 312 -3.13 17.87 -28.21
N TYR A 313 -2.22 17.01 -28.64
CA TYR A 313 -1.99 16.68 -30.05
C TYR A 313 -2.71 15.43 -30.55
N LEU A 314 -3.32 14.66 -29.66
CA LEU A 314 -3.98 13.40 -30.04
C LEU A 314 -5.42 13.61 -30.55
N PRO A 315 -5.88 12.81 -31.54
CA PRO A 315 -7.29 12.71 -31.87
C PRO A 315 -8.14 12.25 -30.68
N ALA A 316 -9.42 12.57 -30.67
CA ALA A 316 -10.31 12.34 -29.53
C ALA A 316 -10.35 10.86 -29.05
N GLU A 317 -10.32 9.88 -29.96
CA GLU A 317 -10.31 8.44 -29.60
C GLU A 317 -8.98 8.04 -28.93
N GLU A 318 -7.86 8.58 -29.41
CA GLU A 318 -6.54 8.32 -28.84
C GLU A 318 -6.35 9.05 -27.51
N GLN A 319 -6.97 10.24 -27.32
CA GLN A 319 -7.06 10.91 -26.02
C GLN A 319 -7.79 10.03 -25.01
N ASP A 320 -8.94 9.46 -25.38
CA ASP A 320 -9.74 8.59 -24.54
C ASP A 320 -8.94 7.34 -24.11
N PHE A 321 -8.18 6.76 -25.07
CA PHE A 321 -7.28 5.66 -24.81
C PHE A 321 -6.20 6.02 -23.77
N ALA A 322 -5.45 7.10 -24.00
CA ALA A 322 -4.40 7.54 -23.09
C ALA A 322 -4.95 7.93 -21.70
N LEU A 323 -6.13 8.56 -21.64
CA LEU A 323 -6.83 8.86 -20.40
C LEU A 323 -7.23 7.60 -19.63
N LYS A 324 -7.77 6.57 -20.29
CA LYS A 324 -8.11 5.29 -19.65
C LYS A 324 -6.88 4.62 -19.07
N VAL A 325 -5.74 4.64 -19.77
CA VAL A 325 -4.46 4.16 -19.26
C VAL A 325 -4.07 4.92 -17.99
N TYR A 326 -4.16 6.26 -18.00
CA TYR A 326 -3.84 7.07 -16.84
C TYR A 326 -4.80 6.83 -15.66
N VAL A 327 -6.11 6.72 -15.92
CA VAL A 327 -7.11 6.38 -14.91
C VAL A 327 -6.78 5.06 -14.24
N LEU A 328 -6.49 4.02 -15.03
CA LEU A 328 -6.12 2.71 -14.49
C LEU A 328 -4.85 2.81 -13.64
N ALA A 329 -3.78 3.40 -14.18
CA ALA A 329 -2.53 3.58 -13.44
C ALA A 329 -2.74 4.31 -12.09
N SER A 330 -3.62 5.33 -12.06
CA SER A 330 -3.88 6.11 -10.83
C SER A 330 -4.67 5.37 -9.75
N ILE A 331 -5.23 4.18 -10.02
CA ILE A 331 -6.01 3.42 -9.04
C ILE A 331 -5.37 2.08 -8.64
N LEU A 332 -4.39 1.58 -9.40
CA LEU A 332 -3.80 0.25 -9.21
C LEU A 332 -3.06 0.07 -7.88
N ASP A 333 -2.62 1.14 -7.23
CA ASP A 333 -2.09 1.12 -5.86
C ASP A 333 -3.20 1.11 -4.77
N GLY A 334 -4.47 1.17 -5.19
CA GLY A 334 -5.65 1.24 -4.33
C GLY A 334 -5.89 2.61 -3.70
N LYS A 335 -5.12 3.63 -4.08
CA LYS A 335 -5.26 5.01 -3.61
C LYS A 335 -5.64 5.90 -4.80
N LEU A 336 -5.95 7.12 -4.53
CA LEU A 336 -6.07 8.20 -5.51
C LEU A 336 -5.57 9.47 -4.81
N ALA A 337 -4.28 9.72 -4.96
CA ALA A 337 -3.58 10.79 -4.26
C ALA A 337 -4.04 12.18 -4.73
N ARG A 338 -3.82 13.21 -3.90
CA ARG A 338 -4.19 14.60 -4.26
C ARG A 338 -3.47 15.10 -5.52
N ARG A 339 -2.24 14.61 -5.78
CA ARG A 339 -1.45 14.98 -6.95
C ARG A 339 -2.00 14.34 -8.22
N GLU A 340 -2.43 13.08 -8.15
CA GLU A 340 -3.08 12.37 -9.25
C GLU A 340 -4.42 12.99 -9.60
N LYS A 341 -5.26 13.30 -8.60
CA LYS A 341 -6.54 14.00 -8.82
C LYS A 341 -6.36 15.32 -9.58
N ARG A 342 -5.33 16.10 -9.23
CA ARG A 342 -5.06 17.36 -9.91
C ARG A 342 -4.62 17.14 -11.36
N LEU A 343 -3.83 16.09 -11.62
CA LEU A 343 -3.41 15.80 -12.99
C LEU A 343 -4.57 15.25 -13.83
N LEU A 344 -5.43 14.38 -13.25
CA LEU A 344 -6.68 13.93 -13.88
C LEU A 344 -7.59 15.08 -14.30
N LEU A 345 -7.82 16.03 -13.39
CA LEU A 345 -8.68 17.18 -13.72
C LEU A 345 -8.10 18.04 -14.85
N ARG A 346 -6.78 18.24 -14.90
CA ARG A 346 -6.14 18.92 -16.02
C ARG A 346 -6.21 18.13 -17.32
N ALA A 347 -6.02 16.80 -17.26
CA ALA A 347 -6.14 15.95 -18.43
C ALA A 347 -7.59 15.95 -18.97
N PHE A 348 -8.59 15.97 -18.10
CA PHE A 348 -10.00 16.12 -18.49
C PHE A 348 -10.28 17.46 -19.16
N GLU A 349 -9.74 18.55 -18.62
CA GLU A 349 -9.86 19.89 -19.22
C GLU A 349 -9.29 19.92 -20.65
N ILE A 350 -8.08 19.37 -20.87
CA ILE A 350 -7.46 19.28 -22.20
C ILE A 350 -8.31 18.48 -23.17
N CYS A 351 -8.88 17.36 -22.71
CA CYS A 351 -9.67 16.46 -23.56
C CYS A 351 -11.17 16.86 -23.65
N GLY A 352 -11.57 17.99 -23.08
CA GLY A 352 -12.94 18.51 -23.12
C GLY A 352 -13.94 17.72 -22.29
N TYR A 353 -13.50 17.06 -21.22
CA TYR A 353 -14.36 16.36 -20.25
C TYR A 353 -14.76 17.26 -19.08
N GLU A 354 -15.92 16.97 -18.48
CA GLU A 354 -16.30 17.59 -17.22
C GLU A 354 -15.34 17.20 -16.08
N PRO A 355 -15.06 18.10 -15.11
CA PRO A 355 -14.11 17.85 -14.02
C PRO A 355 -14.71 16.94 -12.93
N ASP A 356 -15.31 15.81 -13.32
CA ASP A 356 -15.92 14.84 -12.38
C ASP A 356 -15.03 13.60 -12.18
N LEU A 357 -14.74 13.31 -10.92
CA LEU A 357 -13.97 12.14 -10.50
C LEU A 357 -14.84 11.05 -9.86
N SER A 358 -16.17 11.13 -9.94
CA SER A 358 -17.10 10.20 -9.29
C SER A 358 -16.95 8.79 -9.86
N GLY A 359 -16.88 8.66 -11.19
CA GLY A 359 -16.65 7.40 -11.90
C GLY A 359 -15.34 6.73 -11.48
N ILE A 360 -14.24 7.49 -11.42
CA ILE A 360 -12.92 6.99 -11.02
C ILE A 360 -12.90 6.56 -9.54
N LYS A 361 -13.52 7.33 -8.65
CA LYS A 361 -13.64 6.95 -7.23
C LYS A 361 -14.45 5.67 -7.06
N SER A 362 -15.52 5.51 -7.85
CA SER A 362 -16.35 4.32 -7.86
C SER A 362 -15.59 3.10 -8.38
N LEU A 363 -14.88 3.25 -9.51
CA LEU A 363 -14.00 2.22 -10.06
C LEU A 363 -12.94 1.77 -9.05
N ARG A 364 -12.22 2.71 -8.43
CA ARG A 364 -11.25 2.40 -7.38
C ARG A 364 -11.88 1.63 -6.22
N LYS A 365 -13.10 2.00 -5.78
CA LYS A 365 -13.81 1.29 -4.71
C LYS A 365 -14.16 -0.14 -5.12
N SER A 366 -14.57 -0.38 -6.35
CA SER A 366 -14.84 -1.71 -6.89
C SER A 366 -13.56 -2.53 -7.00
N PHE A 367 -12.48 -1.98 -7.55
CA PHE A 367 -11.18 -2.64 -7.62
C PHE A 367 -10.67 -3.05 -6.24
N VAL A 368 -10.56 -2.12 -5.30
CA VAL A 368 -10.12 -2.42 -3.92
C VAL A 368 -11.04 -3.41 -3.22
N GLY A 369 -12.31 -3.47 -3.60
CA GLY A 369 -13.31 -4.40 -3.07
C GLY A 369 -13.29 -5.79 -3.72
N GLY A 370 -12.58 -5.97 -4.85
CA GLY A 370 -12.63 -7.19 -5.66
C GLY A 370 -14.06 -7.48 -6.15
N ARG A 371 -14.76 -6.46 -6.69
CA ARG A 371 -16.14 -6.59 -7.12
C ARG A 371 -16.23 -7.01 -8.58
N GLU A 372 -17.24 -7.77 -8.92
CA GLU A 372 -17.53 -8.23 -10.29
C GLU A 372 -17.80 -7.07 -11.28
N ASP A 373 -18.31 -5.93 -10.78
CA ASP A 373 -18.64 -4.76 -11.58
C ASP A 373 -17.41 -3.90 -12.00
N VAL A 374 -16.20 -4.34 -11.68
CA VAL A 374 -14.99 -3.53 -11.86
C VAL A 374 -14.70 -3.21 -13.32
N LEU A 375 -14.84 -4.17 -14.22
CA LEU A 375 -14.64 -3.98 -15.67
C LEU A 375 -15.67 -3.06 -16.30
N ASP A 376 -16.94 -3.23 -15.95
CA ASP A 376 -18.02 -2.39 -16.48
C ASP A 376 -17.84 -0.94 -16.02
N ARG A 377 -17.41 -0.76 -14.75
CA ARG A 377 -17.06 0.57 -14.25
C ARG A 377 -15.84 1.17 -14.93
N PHE A 378 -14.89 0.32 -15.32
CA PHE A 378 -13.72 0.78 -16.06
C PHE A 378 -14.09 1.24 -17.47
N LYS A 379 -14.91 0.49 -18.20
CA LYS A 379 -15.38 0.89 -19.54
C LYS A 379 -16.06 2.27 -19.52
N ASN A 380 -16.78 2.58 -18.44
CA ASN A 380 -17.57 3.80 -18.24
C ASN A 380 -16.95 4.77 -17.22
N CYS A 381 -15.61 4.75 -17.04
CA CYS A 381 -14.95 5.53 -15.97
C CYS A 381 -14.74 7.01 -16.32
N LEU A 382 -14.71 7.35 -17.60
CA LEU A 382 -14.55 8.73 -18.06
C LEU A 382 -15.84 9.53 -17.85
N PRO A 383 -15.78 10.82 -17.47
CA PRO A 383 -16.95 11.67 -17.34
C PRO A 383 -17.59 12.00 -18.69
N VAL A 384 -18.66 12.75 -18.68
CA VAL A 384 -19.31 13.26 -19.90
C VAL A 384 -18.45 14.35 -20.53
N LYS A 385 -18.39 14.42 -21.87
CA LYS A 385 -17.73 15.55 -22.58
C LYS A 385 -18.51 16.85 -22.35
N ALA A 386 -17.79 17.90 -22.01
CA ALA A 386 -18.38 19.23 -21.79
C ALA A 386 -19.06 19.71 -23.08
N GLY A 387 -20.31 20.15 -22.99
CA GLY A 387 -21.10 20.63 -24.14
C GLY A 387 -22.03 19.60 -24.81
N VAL A 388 -21.98 18.34 -24.43
CA VAL A 388 -23.01 17.36 -24.82
C VAL A 388 -24.14 17.40 -23.81
N HIS A 389 -25.03 18.36 -23.93
CA HIS A 389 -26.31 18.33 -23.21
C HIS A 389 -27.11 17.13 -23.72
N THR A 390 -27.16 16.05 -22.94
CA THR A 390 -28.24 15.04 -23.10
C THR A 390 -29.56 15.75 -22.81
N THR A 391 -30.27 16.17 -23.84
CA THR A 391 -31.67 16.52 -23.70
C THR A 391 -32.38 15.31 -23.10
N PRO A 392 -33.06 15.42 -21.95
CA PRO A 392 -33.86 14.33 -21.44
C PRO A 392 -34.92 14.05 -22.50
N GLY A 393 -34.92 12.79 -23.01
CA GLY A 393 -35.92 12.36 -23.97
C GLY A 393 -37.29 12.61 -23.39
N THR A 394 -38.05 13.49 -24.01
CA THR A 394 -39.49 13.60 -23.85
C THR A 394 -40.05 12.26 -24.30
N ASN A 395 -40.44 11.42 -23.34
CA ASN A 395 -41.36 10.32 -23.61
C ASN A 395 -42.70 10.93 -23.99
N ASP A 396 -43.04 10.88 -25.25
CA ASP A 396 -44.41 10.95 -25.72
C ASP A 396 -45.02 9.55 -25.72
#